data_23e86a663164aa6ea7c920125091af9e
#
_entry.id   23e86a663164aa6ea7c920125091af9e
#
_cell.length_a   1.000
_cell.length_b   1.000
_cell.length_c   1.000
_cell.angle_alpha   90.00
_cell.angle_beta   90.00
_cell.angle_gamma   90.00
#
_symmetry.space_group_name_H-M   'P 1'
#
loop_
_entity.id
_entity.type
_entity.pdbx_description
1 polymer ?
#
loop_
_entity_poly.entity_id
_entity_poly.type
_entity_poly.pdbx_seq_one_letter_code
_entity_poly.pdbx_strand_id
1 'polypeptide(L)'
;VEAFWEDLAIRPAFAERLLTTVGEFNLRVAENLLKLGAHCIQISEDMGMTAGPFFSPAMYRRFFFPWHQRLADLCHSYNGYFHMHSHGNIMPLLDAIVETGVDILNPVGPGDNMDLRQLKERYGHRLVLYGGLSKFIESMNRRQIENHIVEVMEIGTQGGGFMPRNESGIPESFSHEDYRWYVDTLRLYRERYGDRGATKEPS
;
A
#
# COMPACT_ATOMS: atom_id res chain seq x y z
N VAL A 1 -9.42 -2.20 -19.29
CA VAL A 1 -8.25 -2.56 -18.46
C VAL A 1 -7.58 -3.81 -19.04
N GLU A 2 -8.29 -4.91 -19.27
CA GLU A 2 -7.73 -6.17 -19.83
C GLU A 2 -6.93 -5.95 -21.11
N ALA A 3 -7.49 -5.22 -22.08
CA ALA A 3 -6.80 -4.91 -23.34
C ALA A 3 -5.46 -4.20 -23.16
N PHE A 4 -5.31 -3.39 -22.10
CA PHE A 4 -4.02 -2.74 -21.81
C PHE A 4 -2.97 -3.73 -21.29
N TRP A 5 -3.37 -4.68 -20.44
CA TRP A 5 -2.44 -5.72 -19.97
C TRP A 5 -1.96 -6.61 -21.11
N GLU A 6 -2.85 -6.93 -22.07
CA GLU A 6 -2.46 -7.63 -23.30
C GLU A 6 -1.49 -6.81 -24.15
N ASP A 7 -1.72 -5.50 -24.27
CA ASP A 7 -0.90 -4.59 -25.05
C ASP A 7 0.56 -4.51 -24.56
N LEU A 8 0.81 -4.71 -23.27
CA LEU A 8 2.18 -4.79 -22.75
C LEU A 8 2.97 -5.93 -23.43
N ALA A 9 2.31 -7.05 -23.77
CA ALA A 9 2.93 -8.21 -24.41
C ALA A 9 2.90 -8.11 -25.95
N ILE A 10 1.76 -7.76 -26.55
CA ILE A 10 1.55 -7.86 -28.00
C ILE A 10 1.82 -6.56 -28.76
N ARG A 11 1.72 -5.38 -28.09
CA ARG A 11 1.94 -4.05 -28.65
C ARG A 11 2.82 -3.17 -27.75
N PRO A 12 4.02 -3.63 -27.35
CA PRO A 12 4.82 -2.93 -26.33
C PRO A 12 5.15 -1.49 -26.68
N ALA A 13 5.42 -1.17 -27.92
CA ALA A 13 5.68 0.22 -28.37
C ALA A 13 4.45 1.13 -28.22
N PHE A 14 3.24 0.61 -28.38
CA PHE A 14 2.02 1.35 -28.11
C PHE A 14 1.84 1.57 -26.62
N ALA A 15 2.01 0.51 -25.80
CA ALA A 15 1.93 0.58 -24.35
C ALA A 15 2.93 1.60 -23.77
N GLU A 16 4.18 1.61 -24.25
CA GLU A 16 5.19 2.60 -23.83
C GLU A 16 4.76 4.05 -24.15
N ARG A 17 4.24 4.31 -25.35
CA ARG A 17 3.75 5.65 -25.70
C ARG A 17 2.57 6.08 -24.83
N LEU A 18 1.63 5.17 -24.56
CA LEU A 18 0.49 5.44 -23.68
C LEU A 18 0.97 5.76 -22.26
N LEU A 19 1.83 4.93 -21.69
CA LEU A 19 2.42 5.14 -20.36
C LEU A 19 3.22 6.44 -20.30
N THR A 20 3.94 6.78 -21.37
CA THR A 20 4.64 8.07 -21.45
C THR A 20 3.67 9.24 -21.36
N THR A 21 2.58 9.20 -22.12
CA THR A 21 1.59 10.27 -22.10
C THR A 21 0.92 10.42 -20.73
N VAL A 22 0.50 9.31 -20.14
CA VAL A 22 -0.17 9.30 -18.82
C VAL A 22 0.84 9.64 -17.72
N GLY A 23 2.03 9.09 -17.75
CA GLY A 23 3.08 9.32 -16.76
C GLY A 23 3.53 10.78 -16.71
N GLU A 24 3.78 11.41 -17.88
CA GLU A 24 4.12 12.82 -17.95
C GLU A 24 2.98 13.73 -17.45
N PHE A 25 1.74 13.36 -17.71
CA PHE A 25 0.58 14.08 -17.18
C PHE A 25 0.52 13.96 -15.65
N ASN A 26 0.62 12.73 -15.11
CA ASN A 26 0.55 12.49 -13.69
C ASN A 26 1.68 13.17 -12.92
N LEU A 27 2.91 13.16 -13.44
CA LEU A 27 4.04 13.89 -12.84
C LEU A 27 3.79 15.39 -12.75
N ARG A 28 3.20 16.01 -13.79
CA ARG A 28 2.84 17.44 -13.74
C ARG A 28 1.75 17.72 -12.71
N VAL A 29 0.75 16.85 -12.61
CA VAL A 29 -0.30 16.97 -11.57
C VAL A 29 0.32 16.86 -10.18
N ALA A 30 1.16 15.84 -9.97
CA ALA A 30 1.86 15.63 -8.70
C ALA A 30 2.72 16.85 -8.32
N GLU A 31 3.51 17.38 -9.24
CA GLU A 31 4.32 18.57 -9.00
C GLU A 31 3.48 19.78 -8.60
N ASN A 32 2.35 20.01 -9.26
CA ASN A 32 1.46 21.11 -8.91
C ASN A 32 0.85 20.93 -7.50
N LEU A 33 0.48 19.70 -7.12
CA LEU A 33 -0.02 19.41 -5.77
C LEU A 33 1.06 19.64 -4.73
N LEU A 34 2.30 19.20 -4.97
CA LEU A 34 3.43 19.41 -4.09
C LEU A 34 3.76 20.90 -3.92
N LYS A 35 3.72 21.69 -4.99
CA LYS A 35 3.87 23.17 -4.94
C LYS A 35 2.78 23.85 -4.13
N LEU A 36 1.59 23.26 -4.05
CA LEU A 36 0.48 23.74 -3.23
C LEU A 36 0.53 23.24 -1.78
N GLY A 37 1.58 22.51 -1.41
CA GLY A 37 1.81 22.06 -0.02
C GLY A 37 1.30 20.66 0.28
N ALA A 38 1.01 19.82 -0.71
CA ALA A 38 0.74 18.41 -0.47
C ALA A 38 2.00 17.72 0.08
N HIS A 39 1.86 16.95 1.16
CA HIS A 39 2.97 16.21 1.78
C HIS A 39 3.08 14.76 1.29
N CYS A 40 2.07 14.27 0.57
CA CYS A 40 2.04 12.90 0.08
C CYS A 40 1.27 12.85 -1.23
N ILE A 41 1.83 12.17 -2.22
CA ILE A 41 1.16 11.87 -3.50
C ILE A 41 0.82 10.39 -3.50
N GLN A 42 -0.45 10.08 -3.69
CA GLN A 42 -0.92 8.71 -3.87
C GLN A 42 -1.23 8.43 -5.32
N ILE A 43 -0.79 7.26 -5.80
CA ILE A 43 -1.31 6.65 -7.02
C ILE A 43 -2.11 5.40 -6.67
N SER A 44 -3.06 5.04 -7.53
CA SER A 44 -3.91 3.87 -7.36
C SER A 44 -3.86 3.03 -8.65
N GLU A 45 -3.15 1.91 -8.57
CA GLU A 45 -2.89 1.02 -9.71
C GLU A 45 -3.01 -0.43 -9.26
N ASP A 46 -4.14 -1.07 -9.51
CA ASP A 46 -4.30 -2.48 -9.19
C ASP A 46 -3.46 -3.33 -10.15
N MET A 47 -2.35 -3.86 -9.68
CA MET A 47 -1.36 -4.60 -10.48
C MET A 47 -1.51 -6.12 -10.39
N GLY A 48 -2.51 -6.62 -9.67
CA GLY A 48 -2.69 -8.06 -9.52
C GLY A 48 -4.08 -8.49 -9.08
N MET A 49 -4.25 -9.81 -9.06
CA MET A 49 -5.34 -10.52 -8.40
C MET A 49 -4.82 -11.26 -7.18
N THR A 50 -5.71 -11.89 -6.43
CA THR A 50 -5.33 -12.71 -5.25
C THR A 50 -4.32 -13.81 -5.59
N ALA A 51 -4.33 -14.32 -6.83
CA ALA A 51 -3.41 -15.37 -7.29
C ALA A 51 -2.00 -14.84 -7.63
N GLY A 52 -1.85 -13.55 -7.96
CA GLY A 52 -0.58 -12.96 -8.35
C GLY A 52 -0.73 -11.74 -9.25
N PRO A 53 0.38 -11.11 -9.66
CA PRO A 53 0.38 -9.94 -10.51
C PRO A 53 -0.06 -10.24 -11.95
N PHE A 54 -0.59 -9.23 -12.65
CA PHE A 54 -1.01 -9.32 -14.06
C PHE A 54 0.17 -9.48 -15.03
N PHE A 55 1.36 -9.16 -14.60
CA PHE A 55 2.58 -9.16 -15.44
C PHE A 55 3.80 -9.55 -14.62
N SER A 56 4.87 -9.92 -15.32
CA SER A 56 6.11 -10.37 -14.69
C SER A 56 6.90 -9.21 -14.05
N PRO A 57 7.82 -9.49 -13.10
CA PRO A 57 8.75 -8.48 -12.60
C PRO A 57 9.57 -7.78 -13.69
N ALA A 58 9.93 -8.50 -14.76
CA ALA A 58 10.65 -7.92 -15.89
C ALA A 58 9.78 -6.91 -16.65
N MET A 59 8.49 -7.20 -16.83
CA MET A 59 7.54 -6.25 -17.44
C MET A 59 7.31 -5.03 -16.52
N TYR A 60 7.19 -5.24 -15.21
CA TYR A 60 7.13 -4.13 -14.27
C TYR A 60 8.33 -3.20 -14.42
N ARG A 61 9.55 -3.75 -14.41
CA ARG A 61 10.78 -2.98 -14.56
C ARG A 61 10.85 -2.21 -15.88
N ARG A 62 10.30 -2.77 -16.95
CA ARG A 62 10.29 -2.12 -18.27
C ARG A 62 9.28 -0.99 -18.35
N PHE A 63 8.05 -1.21 -17.90
CA PHE A 63 6.91 -0.35 -18.20
C PHE A 63 6.53 0.61 -17.08
N PHE A 64 6.64 0.19 -15.80
CA PHE A 64 6.12 0.95 -14.65
C PHE A 64 7.23 1.54 -13.79
N PHE A 65 8.28 0.79 -13.55
CA PHE A 65 9.39 1.20 -12.69
C PHE A 65 9.92 2.61 -12.99
N PRO A 66 10.19 3.01 -14.26
CA PRO A 66 10.71 4.35 -14.54
C PRO A 66 9.76 5.48 -14.10
N TRP A 67 8.45 5.23 -14.16
CA TRP A 67 7.44 6.22 -13.77
C TRP A 67 7.30 6.32 -12.26
N HIS A 68 7.30 5.18 -11.57
CA HIS A 68 7.24 5.15 -10.11
C HIS A 68 8.50 5.77 -9.51
N GLN A 69 9.68 5.48 -10.03
CA GLN A 69 10.93 6.10 -9.58
C GLN A 69 10.92 7.62 -9.77
N ARG A 70 10.53 8.11 -10.96
CA ARG A 70 10.41 9.54 -11.21
C ARG A 70 9.42 10.23 -10.28
N LEU A 71 8.33 9.55 -9.93
CA LEU A 71 7.35 10.08 -8.98
C LEU A 71 7.90 10.11 -7.55
N ALA A 72 8.60 9.07 -7.13
CA ALA A 72 9.29 9.03 -5.83
C ALA A 72 10.32 10.17 -5.73
N ASP A 73 11.20 10.29 -6.73
CA ASP A 73 12.22 11.34 -6.80
C ASP A 73 11.58 12.74 -6.74
N LEU A 74 10.46 12.93 -7.46
CA LEU A 74 9.71 14.18 -7.43
C LEU A 74 9.16 14.47 -6.02
N CYS A 75 8.49 13.51 -5.39
CA CYS A 75 7.97 13.67 -4.02
C CYS A 75 9.09 14.03 -3.04
N HIS A 76 10.19 13.29 -3.08
CA HIS A 76 11.33 13.51 -2.20
C HIS A 76 11.99 14.87 -2.41
N SER A 77 12.02 15.40 -3.65
CA SER A 77 12.56 16.73 -3.94
C SER A 77 11.77 17.86 -3.26
N TYR A 78 10.53 17.60 -2.87
CA TYR A 78 9.65 18.51 -2.11
C TYR A 78 9.54 18.12 -0.60
N ASN A 79 10.38 17.22 -0.09
CA ASN A 79 10.26 16.61 1.23
C ASN A 79 8.90 15.95 1.48
N GLY A 80 8.28 15.43 0.43
CA GLY A 80 7.02 14.71 0.47
C GLY A 80 7.23 13.19 0.36
N TYR A 81 6.13 12.44 0.42
CA TYR A 81 6.11 10.99 0.39
C TYR A 81 5.39 10.48 -0.85
N PHE A 82 5.86 9.35 -1.38
CA PHE A 82 5.16 8.60 -2.41
C PHE A 82 4.40 7.42 -1.81
N HIS A 83 3.08 7.41 -1.98
CA HIS A 83 2.17 6.37 -1.52
C HIS A 83 1.64 5.57 -2.72
N MET A 84 1.92 4.29 -2.75
CA MET A 84 1.40 3.36 -3.75
C MET A 84 0.24 2.56 -3.18
N HIS A 85 -0.90 2.60 -3.89
CA HIS A 85 -2.04 1.72 -3.64
C HIS A 85 -2.15 0.72 -4.78
N SER A 86 -2.19 -0.58 -4.43
CA SER A 86 -2.40 -1.66 -5.38
C SER A 86 -3.06 -2.85 -4.71
N HIS A 87 -4.25 -3.21 -5.13
CA HIS A 87 -4.86 -4.48 -4.78
C HIS A 87 -4.20 -5.65 -5.50
N GLY A 88 -4.42 -6.84 -4.95
CA GLY A 88 -3.88 -8.11 -5.42
C GLY A 88 -2.57 -8.51 -4.78
N ASN A 89 -2.18 -9.76 -5.02
CA ASN A 89 -0.91 -10.30 -4.56
C ASN A 89 0.22 -9.78 -5.45
N ILE A 90 0.85 -8.69 -5.03
CA ILE A 90 2.00 -8.08 -5.71
C ILE A 90 3.34 -8.45 -5.06
N MET A 91 3.36 -9.45 -4.16
CA MET A 91 4.60 -9.93 -3.51
C MET A 91 5.75 -10.19 -4.50
N PRO A 92 5.53 -10.79 -5.70
CA PRO A 92 6.60 -11.00 -6.68
C PRO A 92 7.20 -9.71 -7.27
N LEU A 93 6.51 -8.58 -7.17
CA LEU A 93 6.96 -7.29 -7.71
C LEU A 93 7.67 -6.42 -6.65
N LEU A 94 7.56 -6.75 -5.38
CA LEU A 94 7.91 -5.85 -4.28
C LEU A 94 9.37 -5.44 -4.25
N ASP A 95 10.31 -6.32 -4.59
CA ASP A 95 11.72 -5.95 -4.65
C ASP A 95 11.93 -4.78 -5.64
N ALA A 96 11.31 -4.87 -6.82
CA ALA A 96 11.38 -3.81 -7.82
C ALA A 96 10.59 -2.55 -7.39
N ILE A 97 9.43 -2.72 -6.73
CA ILE A 97 8.63 -1.61 -6.22
C ILE A 97 9.42 -0.81 -5.17
N VAL A 98 10.04 -1.50 -4.22
CA VAL A 98 10.85 -0.85 -3.16
C VAL A 98 12.05 -0.11 -3.74
N GLU A 99 12.69 -0.66 -4.77
CA GLU A 99 13.80 -0.01 -5.47
C GLU A 99 13.40 1.34 -6.13
N THR A 100 12.12 1.57 -6.44
CA THR A 100 11.66 2.85 -7.00
C THR A 100 11.71 4.00 -6.01
N GLY A 101 11.85 3.72 -4.71
CA GLY A 101 11.82 4.75 -3.67
C GLY A 101 10.42 5.02 -3.11
N VAL A 102 9.42 4.14 -3.35
CA VAL A 102 8.11 4.24 -2.69
C VAL A 102 8.26 4.23 -1.17
N ASP A 103 7.49 5.05 -0.47
CA ASP A 103 7.54 5.19 0.99
C ASP A 103 6.43 4.41 1.69
N ILE A 104 5.22 4.41 1.12
CA ILE A 104 4.02 3.84 1.73
C ILE A 104 3.38 2.85 0.76
N LEU A 105 3.09 1.64 1.22
CA LEU A 105 2.39 0.61 0.45
C LEU A 105 1.03 0.29 1.06
N ASN A 106 -0.03 0.29 0.25
CA ASN A 106 -1.42 0.04 0.63
C ASN A 106 -2.19 -0.68 -0.50
N PRO A 107 -3.17 -1.53 -0.18
CA PRO A 107 -3.35 -2.20 1.10
C PRO A 107 -2.35 -3.34 1.24
N VAL A 108 -2.05 -3.68 2.48
CA VAL A 108 -1.28 -4.88 2.79
C VAL A 108 -2.12 -5.75 3.70
N GLY A 109 -2.52 -6.93 3.23
CA GLY A 109 -3.40 -7.75 4.06
C GLY A 109 -3.80 -9.10 3.46
N PRO A 110 -4.50 -9.92 4.26
CA PRO A 110 -4.75 -11.33 3.94
C PRO A 110 -5.71 -11.54 2.77
N GLY A 111 -6.60 -10.60 2.50
CA GLY A 111 -7.58 -10.71 1.41
C GLY A 111 -6.95 -10.66 0.01
N ASP A 112 -5.75 -10.09 -0.09
CA ASP A 112 -4.97 -10.02 -1.32
C ASP A 112 -3.74 -10.97 -1.26
N ASN A 113 -3.69 -11.92 -0.29
CA ASN A 113 -2.54 -12.80 -0.03
C ASN A 113 -1.22 -12.04 0.21
N MET A 114 -1.32 -10.84 0.78
CA MET A 114 -0.17 -10.04 1.20
C MET A 114 0.10 -10.33 2.68
N ASP A 115 1.03 -11.25 2.95
CA ASP A 115 1.39 -11.66 4.30
C ASP A 115 2.12 -10.53 5.04
N LEU A 116 1.44 -9.93 6.03
CA LEU A 116 1.96 -8.80 6.80
C LEU A 116 3.27 -9.14 7.54
N ARG A 117 3.43 -10.38 8.02
CA ARG A 117 4.67 -10.80 8.70
C ARG A 117 5.84 -10.81 7.74
N GLN A 118 5.68 -11.45 6.58
CA GLN A 118 6.72 -11.46 5.54
C GLN A 118 7.05 -10.05 5.05
N LEU A 119 6.03 -9.21 4.86
CA LEU A 119 6.21 -7.82 4.45
C LEU A 119 7.02 -7.04 5.50
N LYS A 120 6.68 -7.23 6.77
CA LYS A 120 7.34 -6.56 7.88
C LYS A 120 8.81 -7.00 8.01
N GLU A 121 9.07 -8.28 7.92
CA GLU A 121 10.43 -8.87 8.00
C GLU A 121 11.31 -8.39 6.83
N ARG A 122 10.78 -8.41 5.60
CA ARG A 122 11.56 -8.09 4.39
C ARG A 122 11.68 -6.58 4.13
N TYR A 123 10.62 -5.83 4.35
CA TYR A 123 10.53 -4.45 3.87
C TYR A 123 10.18 -3.43 4.96
N GLY A 124 9.84 -3.85 6.18
CA GLY A 124 9.41 -2.97 7.25
C GLY A 124 10.42 -1.91 7.70
N HIS A 125 11.69 -2.07 7.31
CA HIS A 125 12.76 -1.09 7.53
C HIS A 125 12.82 -0.01 6.42
N ARG A 126 12.09 -0.18 5.32
CA ARG A 126 12.07 0.69 4.14
C ARG A 126 10.68 1.24 3.83
N LEU A 127 9.63 0.48 4.12
CA LEU A 127 8.25 0.81 3.80
C LEU A 127 7.44 1.09 5.04
N VAL A 128 6.59 2.09 4.96
CA VAL A 128 5.40 2.18 5.81
C VAL A 128 4.34 1.25 5.22
N LEU A 129 3.95 0.25 6.00
CA LEU A 129 2.89 -0.70 5.61
C LEU A 129 1.55 -0.17 6.10
N TYR A 130 0.63 0.12 5.17
CA TYR A 130 -0.66 0.72 5.46
C TYR A 130 -1.78 -0.25 5.09
N GLY A 131 -2.38 -0.90 6.10
CA GLY A 131 -3.38 -1.94 5.89
C GLY A 131 -3.41 -2.97 7.00
N GLY A 132 -3.33 -4.24 6.64
CA GLY A 132 -3.22 -5.41 7.52
C GLY A 132 -4.55 -5.98 8.00
N LEU A 133 -5.61 -5.18 8.09
CA LEU A 133 -6.91 -5.65 8.56
C LEU A 133 -7.74 -6.18 7.38
N SER A 134 -8.26 -7.40 7.54
CA SER A 134 -8.99 -8.12 6.51
C SER A 134 -10.22 -7.38 5.99
N LYS A 135 -10.44 -7.40 4.69
CA LYS A 135 -11.69 -6.94 4.05
C LYS A 135 -12.92 -7.79 4.40
N PHE A 136 -12.70 -8.99 4.94
CA PHE A 136 -13.77 -9.93 5.28
C PHE A 136 -14.23 -9.85 6.75
N ILE A 137 -14.02 -8.71 7.42
CA ILE A 137 -14.44 -8.52 8.82
C ILE A 137 -15.94 -8.70 9.05
N GLU A 138 -16.76 -8.52 8.02
CA GLU A 138 -18.21 -8.76 8.08
C GLU A 138 -18.59 -10.21 8.36
N SER A 139 -17.73 -11.17 8.03
CA SER A 139 -17.93 -12.59 8.33
C SER A 139 -17.47 -12.98 9.75
N MET A 140 -16.93 -12.04 10.52
CA MET A 140 -16.36 -12.25 11.84
C MET A 140 -17.29 -11.68 12.92
N ASN A 141 -17.36 -12.36 14.07
CA ASN A 141 -17.94 -11.77 15.27
C ASN A 141 -16.95 -10.80 15.96
N ARG A 142 -17.43 -9.98 16.90
CA ARG A 142 -16.59 -8.97 17.59
C ARG A 142 -15.32 -9.55 18.22
N ARG A 143 -15.39 -10.74 18.83
CA ARG A 143 -14.22 -11.40 19.41
C ARG A 143 -13.18 -11.80 18.34
N GLN A 144 -13.63 -12.28 17.20
CA GLN A 144 -12.75 -12.64 16.08
C GLN A 144 -12.09 -11.39 15.49
N ILE A 145 -12.86 -10.29 15.33
CA ILE A 145 -12.33 -9.00 14.87
C ILE A 145 -11.28 -8.48 15.85
N GLU A 146 -11.56 -8.50 17.15
CA GLU A 146 -10.62 -8.04 18.18
C GLU A 146 -9.33 -8.86 18.17
N ASN A 147 -9.41 -10.20 18.12
CA ASN A 147 -8.24 -11.05 18.02
C ASN A 147 -7.42 -10.75 16.75
N HIS A 148 -8.10 -10.52 15.62
CA HIS A 148 -7.43 -10.14 14.38
C HIS A 148 -6.73 -8.77 14.49
N ILE A 149 -7.36 -7.78 15.11
CA ILE A 149 -6.73 -6.49 15.40
C ILE A 149 -5.48 -6.67 16.25
N VAL A 150 -5.56 -7.46 17.32
CA VAL A 150 -4.41 -7.74 18.20
C VAL A 150 -3.26 -8.36 17.42
N GLU A 151 -3.52 -9.40 16.64
CA GLU A 151 -2.50 -10.06 15.81
C GLU A 151 -1.84 -9.10 14.83
N VAL A 152 -2.64 -8.33 14.11
CA VAL A 152 -2.16 -7.34 13.13
C VAL A 152 -1.31 -6.25 13.81
N MET A 153 -1.73 -5.77 14.99
CA MET A 153 -0.97 -4.78 15.75
C MET A 153 0.34 -5.35 16.30
N GLU A 154 0.33 -6.59 16.79
CA GLU A 154 1.54 -7.27 17.29
C GLU A 154 2.60 -7.44 16.21
N ILE A 155 2.19 -7.77 15.00
CA ILE A 155 3.09 -7.92 13.85
C ILE A 155 3.51 -6.54 13.31
N GLY A 156 2.53 -5.71 12.99
CA GLY A 156 2.74 -4.48 12.22
C GLY A 156 3.54 -3.42 12.96
N THR A 157 3.37 -3.28 14.28
CA THR A 157 4.01 -2.22 15.06
C THR A 157 5.48 -2.49 15.41
N GLN A 158 5.98 -3.70 15.18
CA GLN A 158 7.39 -4.02 15.43
C GLN A 158 8.32 -3.11 14.61
N GLY A 159 9.16 -2.34 15.28
CA GLY A 159 10.10 -1.42 14.64
C GLY A 159 9.46 -0.19 13.97
N GLY A 160 8.18 0.11 14.22
CA GLY A 160 7.48 1.25 13.61
C GLY A 160 7.06 1.04 12.16
N GLY A 161 6.73 2.13 11.44
CA GLY A 161 6.39 2.09 10.02
C GLY A 161 5.12 1.30 9.69
N PHE A 162 4.07 1.40 10.53
CA PHE A 162 2.80 0.70 10.31
C PHE A 162 1.59 1.60 10.59
N MET A 163 0.63 1.56 9.69
CA MET A 163 -0.67 2.23 9.83
C MET A 163 -1.79 1.19 9.66
N PRO A 164 -2.48 0.78 10.75
CA PRO A 164 -3.55 -0.21 10.66
C PRO A 164 -4.74 0.35 9.90
N ARG A 165 -5.20 -0.40 8.90
CA ARG A 165 -6.38 -0.09 8.11
C ARG A 165 -7.01 -1.38 7.59
N ASN A 166 -8.32 -1.36 7.43
CA ASN A 166 -9.03 -2.38 6.64
C ASN A 166 -8.60 -2.28 5.16
N GLU A 167 -8.38 -3.42 4.50
CA GLU A 167 -7.98 -3.50 3.09
C GLU A 167 -8.95 -2.78 2.15
N SER A 168 -10.23 -2.85 2.49
CA SER A 168 -11.33 -2.15 1.78
C SER A 168 -12.04 -1.19 2.73
N GLY A 169 -13.14 -0.63 2.34
CA GLY A 169 -14.02 0.12 3.23
C GLY A 169 -14.60 -0.74 4.35
N ILE A 170 -15.26 -0.10 5.30
CA ILE A 170 -16.08 -0.79 6.30
C ILE A 170 -17.32 -1.34 5.58
N PRO A 171 -17.72 -2.61 5.83
CA PRO A 171 -18.89 -3.20 5.20
C PRO A 171 -20.18 -2.42 5.48
N GLU A 172 -21.05 -2.30 4.48
CA GLU A 172 -22.37 -1.67 4.64
C GLU A 172 -23.28 -2.41 5.64
N SER A 173 -22.99 -3.71 5.86
CA SER A 173 -23.69 -4.54 6.87
C SER A 173 -23.37 -4.17 8.31
N PHE A 174 -22.33 -3.38 8.57
CA PHE A 174 -22.01 -2.95 9.93
C PHE A 174 -23.06 -1.95 10.42
N SER A 175 -23.66 -2.26 11.57
CA SER A 175 -24.47 -1.28 12.30
C SER A 175 -23.61 -0.09 12.75
N HIS A 176 -24.24 1.04 13.02
CA HIS A 176 -23.55 2.19 13.62
C HIS A 176 -22.86 1.82 14.95
N GLU A 177 -23.48 0.93 15.73
CA GLU A 177 -22.91 0.43 16.98
C GLU A 177 -21.65 -0.40 16.74
N ASP A 178 -21.65 -1.32 15.76
CA ASP A 178 -20.50 -2.15 15.41
C ASP A 178 -19.36 -1.29 14.87
N TYR A 179 -19.67 -0.29 14.04
CA TYR A 179 -18.67 0.65 13.55
C TYR A 179 -18.00 1.43 14.68
N ARG A 180 -18.78 1.96 15.63
CA ARG A 180 -18.23 2.66 16.80
C ARG A 180 -17.35 1.76 17.64
N TRP A 181 -17.85 0.56 17.95
CA TRP A 181 -17.08 -0.44 18.68
C TRP A 181 -15.76 -0.78 17.96
N TYR A 182 -15.79 -0.99 16.64
CA TYR A 182 -14.62 -1.26 15.83
C TYR A 182 -13.58 -0.13 15.90
N VAL A 183 -14.01 1.09 15.73
CA VAL A 183 -13.12 2.27 15.81
C VAL A 183 -12.54 2.44 17.22
N ASP A 184 -13.33 2.26 18.26
CA ASP A 184 -12.88 2.38 19.64
C ASP A 184 -11.89 1.26 20.01
N THR A 185 -12.12 0.05 19.49
CA THR A 185 -11.19 -1.09 19.63
C THR A 185 -9.86 -0.80 18.93
N LEU A 186 -9.89 -0.28 17.71
CA LEU A 186 -8.66 0.13 17.00
C LEU A 186 -7.88 1.22 17.75
N ARG A 187 -8.57 2.22 18.32
CA ARG A 187 -7.94 3.28 19.11
C ARG A 187 -7.27 2.72 20.36
N LEU A 188 -7.95 1.84 21.11
CA LEU A 188 -7.42 1.18 22.29
C LEU A 188 -6.12 0.44 21.97
N TYR A 189 -6.11 -0.36 20.91
CA TYR A 189 -4.93 -1.14 20.54
C TYR A 189 -3.82 -0.28 19.91
N ARG A 190 -4.15 0.80 19.21
CA ARG A 190 -3.16 1.79 18.77
C ARG A 190 -2.43 2.43 19.96
N GLU A 191 -3.14 2.81 21.01
CA GLU A 191 -2.51 3.35 22.23
C GLU A 191 -1.64 2.31 22.92
N ARG A 192 -2.12 1.07 23.02
CA ARG A 192 -1.41 -0.04 23.68
C ARG A 192 -0.13 -0.48 22.95
N TYR A 193 -0.10 -0.39 21.62
CA TYR A 193 0.99 -0.88 20.78
C TYR A 193 1.82 0.23 20.14
N GLY A 194 1.34 1.47 20.12
CA GLY A 194 1.96 2.59 19.41
C GLY A 194 3.37 2.93 19.86
N ASP A 195 3.66 2.77 21.14
CA ASP A 195 4.98 3.06 21.72
C ASP A 195 6.04 1.99 21.45
N ARG A 196 5.66 0.82 20.92
CA ARG A 196 6.58 -0.29 20.65
C ARG A 196 7.53 -0.02 19.46
N GLY A 197 7.21 0.95 18.62
CA GLY A 197 8.01 1.34 17.46
C GLY A 197 8.95 2.52 17.69
N ALA A 198 8.77 3.26 18.78
CA ALA A 198 9.67 4.33 19.13
C ALA A 198 11.00 3.74 19.62
N THR A 199 12.00 3.67 18.74
CA THR A 199 13.38 3.53 19.19
C THR A 199 13.66 4.73 20.09
N LYS A 200 13.88 4.50 21.40
CA LYS A 200 14.48 5.53 22.26
C LYS A 200 15.78 5.89 21.59
N GLU A 201 15.90 7.12 21.09
CA GLU A 201 17.21 7.66 20.72
C GLU A 201 18.13 7.45 21.91
N PRO A 202 19.35 6.94 21.71
CA PRO A 202 20.32 6.87 22.80
C PRO A 202 20.61 8.30 23.23
N SER A 203 20.31 8.58 24.49
CA SER A 203 20.63 9.83 25.23
C SER A 203 22.11 10.09 25.26
#